data_498edbe6bacacd75e9b63267d6b9a790
#
_entry.id   498edbe6bacacd75e9b63267d6b9a790
#
_cell.length_a   1.000
_cell.length_b   1.000
_cell.length_c   1.000
_cell.angle_alpha   90.00
_cell.angle_beta   90.00
_cell.angle_gamma   90.00
#
_symmetry.space_group_name_H-M   'P 1'
#
loop_
_entity.id
_entity.type
_entity.pdbx_description
1 polymer ?
#
loop_
_entity_poly.entity_id
_entity_poly.type
_entity_poly.pdbx_seq_one_letter_code
_entity_poly.pdbx_strand_id
1 'polypeptide(L)'
;MENSKDNMIQDIINRSGVNPRKCMKCGKCSGTCPAYDEMEYHPHQFVYMVETGDIEPLLNSKSIYKCLTCFACVDRCPRGVEPAKLIESIRLSVIRKQDANHLKSDMIPELLDEDMPQQAIVMAFRKYIK
;
A
#
# COMPACT_ATOMS: atom_id res chain seq x y z
N MET A 1 -17.51 11.42 -8.05
CA MET A 1 -16.43 10.46 -8.36
C MET A 1 -15.03 11.04 -8.17
N GLU A 2 -14.76 12.28 -8.54
CA GLU A 2 -13.48 12.95 -8.27
C GLU A 2 -13.16 13.05 -6.76
N ASN A 3 -14.15 13.38 -5.98
CA ASN A 3 -13.98 13.55 -4.51
C ASN A 3 -13.50 12.29 -3.77
N SER A 4 -13.80 11.09 -4.28
CA SER A 4 -13.36 9.82 -3.67
C SER A 4 -11.89 9.50 -3.99
N LYS A 5 -11.41 9.85 -5.18
CA LYS A 5 -10.00 9.67 -5.58
C LYS A 5 -9.10 10.64 -4.82
N ASP A 6 -9.51 11.90 -4.72
CA ASP A 6 -8.76 12.93 -4.00
C ASP A 6 -8.62 12.58 -2.52
N ASN A 7 -9.68 12.05 -1.91
CA ASN A 7 -9.64 11.56 -0.53
C ASN A 7 -8.66 10.40 -0.37
N MET A 8 -8.65 9.44 -1.30
CA MET A 8 -7.71 8.31 -1.26
C MET A 8 -6.26 8.76 -1.39
N ILE A 9 -5.98 9.69 -2.30
CA ILE A 9 -4.65 10.27 -2.48
C ILE A 9 -4.20 10.98 -1.21
N GLN A 10 -5.08 11.77 -0.62
CA GLN A 10 -4.79 12.48 0.61
C GLN A 10 -4.54 11.51 1.78
N ASP A 11 -5.29 10.42 1.86
CA ASP A 11 -5.07 9.36 2.86
C ASP A 11 -3.72 8.66 2.66
N ILE A 12 -3.34 8.39 1.41
CA ILE A 12 -2.04 7.81 1.07
C ILE A 12 -0.90 8.75 1.50
N ILE A 13 -1.01 10.04 1.19
CA ILE A 13 -0.03 11.05 1.56
C ILE A 13 0.06 11.20 3.07
N ASN A 14 -1.07 11.30 3.76
CA ASN A 14 -1.12 11.45 5.22
C ASN A 14 -0.56 10.22 5.93
N ARG A 15 -0.90 9.02 5.47
CA ARG A 15 -0.42 7.75 6.04
C ARG A 15 1.07 7.55 5.84
N SER A 16 1.58 7.88 4.65
CA SER A 16 3.00 7.75 4.33
C SER A 16 3.85 8.84 4.98
N GLY A 17 3.28 10.01 5.24
CA GLY A 17 4.02 11.21 5.65
C GLY A 17 4.90 11.78 4.54
N VAL A 18 4.75 11.34 3.31
CA VAL A 18 5.58 11.72 2.17
C VAL A 18 5.01 12.94 1.47
N ASN A 19 5.88 13.89 1.11
CA ASN A 19 5.51 14.99 0.25
C ASN A 19 6.02 14.74 -1.18
N PRO A 20 5.18 14.26 -2.12
CA PRO A 20 5.59 13.93 -3.48
C PRO A 20 6.07 15.15 -4.28
N ARG A 21 5.64 16.37 -3.92
CA ARG A 21 6.04 17.61 -4.60
C ARG A 21 7.52 17.96 -4.40
N LYS A 22 8.19 17.37 -3.42
CA LYS A 22 9.64 17.53 -3.25
C LYS A 22 10.45 16.81 -4.32
N CYS A 23 9.85 15.90 -5.08
CA CYS A 23 10.53 15.08 -6.07
C CYS A 23 11.04 15.93 -7.23
N MET A 24 12.35 15.86 -7.48
CA MET A 24 12.99 16.53 -8.64
C MET A 24 13.05 15.65 -9.89
N LYS A 25 12.42 14.49 -9.86
CA LYS A 25 12.32 13.54 -10.99
C LYS A 25 13.68 13.07 -11.53
N CYS A 26 14.68 12.96 -10.66
CA CYS A 26 16.05 12.58 -11.07
C CYS A 26 16.23 11.08 -11.36
N GLY A 27 15.29 10.21 -10.95
CA GLY A 27 15.33 8.77 -11.18
C GLY A 27 16.33 7.96 -10.36
N LYS A 28 17.08 8.56 -9.43
CA LYS A 28 18.06 7.84 -8.60
C LYS A 28 17.43 6.74 -7.75
N CYS A 29 16.23 6.94 -7.25
CA CYS A 29 15.50 5.94 -6.50
C CYS A 29 15.20 4.68 -7.31
N SER A 30 14.87 4.83 -8.59
CA SER A 30 14.64 3.70 -9.49
C SER A 30 15.94 3.04 -9.91
N GLY A 31 16.98 3.82 -10.18
CA GLY A 31 18.30 3.28 -10.55
C GLY A 31 18.97 2.44 -9.45
N THR A 32 18.60 2.64 -8.18
CA THR A 32 19.11 1.85 -7.06
C THR A 32 18.18 0.71 -6.63
N CYS A 33 16.99 0.60 -7.24
CA CYS A 33 16.00 -0.39 -6.84
C CYS A 33 16.43 -1.81 -7.24
N PRO A 34 16.56 -2.75 -6.28
CA PRO A 34 16.93 -4.13 -6.59
C PRO A 34 15.84 -4.90 -7.34
N ALA A 35 14.60 -4.44 -7.26
CA ALA A 35 13.46 -5.04 -7.95
C ALA A 35 13.11 -4.30 -9.26
N TYR A 36 14.00 -3.49 -9.79
CA TYR A 36 13.73 -2.65 -10.97
C TYR A 36 13.18 -3.45 -12.15
N ASP A 37 13.82 -4.55 -12.51
CA ASP A 37 13.44 -5.38 -13.66
C ASP A 37 12.12 -6.13 -13.46
N GLU A 38 11.71 -6.31 -12.22
CA GLU A 38 10.46 -7.01 -11.85
C GLU A 38 9.25 -6.08 -11.76
N MET A 39 9.48 -4.76 -11.75
CA MET A 39 8.46 -3.75 -11.57
C MET A 39 8.01 -3.15 -12.91
N GLU A 40 6.70 -3.11 -13.12
CA GLU A 40 6.09 -2.38 -14.24
C GLU A 40 6.17 -0.86 -14.02
N TYR A 41 5.90 -0.42 -12.78
CA TYR A 41 6.07 0.96 -12.36
C TYR A 41 7.21 1.06 -11.36
N HIS A 42 8.15 1.97 -11.61
CA HIS A 42 9.36 2.16 -10.80
C HIS A 42 9.14 3.19 -9.69
N PRO A 43 9.97 3.23 -8.64
CA PRO A 43 9.77 4.12 -7.51
C PRO A 43 9.52 5.60 -7.86
N HIS A 44 10.24 6.17 -8.83
CA HIS A 44 10.01 7.56 -9.24
C HIS A 44 8.66 7.77 -9.92
N GLN A 45 8.14 6.75 -10.64
CA GLN A 45 6.82 6.80 -11.26
C GLN A 45 5.70 6.76 -10.22
N PHE A 46 5.87 5.99 -9.14
CA PHE A 46 4.93 6.03 -8.00
C PHE A 46 4.78 7.43 -7.43
N VAL A 47 5.91 8.11 -7.20
CA VAL A 47 5.89 9.48 -6.68
C VAL A 47 5.21 10.44 -7.66
N TYR A 48 5.53 10.35 -8.94
CA TYR A 48 4.94 11.16 -9.99
C TYR A 48 3.43 10.96 -10.13
N MET A 49 2.98 9.70 -10.18
CA MET A 49 1.57 9.38 -10.38
C MET A 49 0.72 9.76 -9.17
N VAL A 50 1.25 9.67 -7.95
CA VAL A 50 0.58 10.21 -6.76
C VAL A 50 0.51 11.74 -6.79
N GLU A 51 1.57 12.41 -7.26
CA GLU A 51 1.57 13.86 -7.40
C GLU A 51 0.52 14.35 -8.42
N THR A 52 0.39 13.64 -9.53
CA THR A 52 -0.58 13.99 -10.61
C THR A 52 -1.99 13.50 -10.35
N GLY A 53 -2.18 12.65 -9.36
CA GLY A 53 -3.51 12.10 -9.03
C GLY A 53 -3.91 10.85 -9.83
N ASP A 54 -3.03 10.31 -10.64
CA ASP A 54 -3.29 9.11 -11.45
C ASP A 54 -2.84 7.84 -10.73
N ILE A 55 -3.56 7.46 -9.67
CA ILE A 55 -3.21 6.33 -8.81
C ILE A 55 -3.84 4.99 -9.24
N GLU A 56 -4.86 4.98 -10.08
CA GLU A 56 -5.57 3.76 -10.46
C GLU A 56 -4.66 2.69 -11.09
N PRO A 57 -3.77 3.04 -12.04
CA PRO A 57 -2.85 2.06 -12.59
C PRO A 57 -1.94 1.44 -11.51
N LEU A 58 -1.53 2.23 -10.51
CA LEU A 58 -0.71 1.75 -9.40
C LEU A 58 -1.44 0.76 -8.51
N LEU A 59 -2.72 1.03 -8.20
CA LEU A 59 -3.56 0.16 -7.37
C LEU A 59 -3.79 -1.22 -8.02
N ASN A 60 -3.82 -1.27 -9.34
CA ASN A 60 -4.04 -2.49 -10.10
C ASN A 60 -2.74 -3.19 -10.52
N SER A 61 -1.59 -2.53 -10.38
CA SER A 61 -0.29 -3.08 -10.75
C SER A 61 0.25 -4.04 -9.70
N LYS A 62 0.92 -5.09 -10.17
CA LYS A 62 1.68 -6.00 -9.30
C LYS A 62 2.95 -5.35 -8.72
N SER A 63 3.36 -4.20 -9.24
CA SER A 63 4.58 -3.48 -8.79
C SER A 63 4.55 -3.14 -7.30
N ILE A 64 3.35 -2.89 -6.72
CA ILE A 64 3.19 -2.66 -5.28
C ILE A 64 3.63 -3.84 -4.42
N TYR A 65 3.57 -5.07 -4.96
CA TYR A 65 3.99 -6.30 -4.27
C TYR A 65 5.46 -6.67 -4.54
N LYS A 66 6.07 -6.08 -5.57
CA LYS A 66 7.46 -6.31 -5.92
C LYS A 66 8.44 -5.49 -5.10
N CYS A 67 7.98 -4.40 -4.50
CA CYS A 67 8.79 -3.59 -3.61
C CYS A 67 9.21 -4.40 -2.37
N LEU A 68 10.52 -4.55 -2.20
CA LEU A 68 11.12 -5.31 -1.08
C LEU A 68 11.18 -4.52 0.23
N THR A 69 10.77 -3.27 0.22
CA THR A 69 10.85 -2.36 1.38
C THR A 69 12.29 -2.27 1.94
N CYS A 70 13.29 -2.33 1.06
CA CYS A 70 14.71 -2.28 1.44
C CYS A 70 15.22 -0.88 1.77
N PHE A 71 14.42 0.17 1.53
CA PHE A 71 14.74 1.58 1.76
C PHE A 71 15.91 2.15 0.96
N ALA A 72 16.50 1.43 0.01
CA ALA A 72 17.57 1.94 -0.83
C ALA A 72 17.17 3.21 -1.59
N CYS A 73 15.92 3.29 -2.06
CA CYS A 73 15.38 4.48 -2.72
C CYS A 73 15.23 5.68 -1.77
N VAL A 74 15.00 5.43 -0.48
CA VAL A 74 14.94 6.47 0.56
C VAL A 74 16.32 7.06 0.81
N ASP A 75 17.31 6.21 0.97
CA ASP A 75 18.71 6.61 1.22
C ASP A 75 19.30 7.39 0.04
N ARG A 76 18.97 7.00 -1.19
CA ARG A 76 19.46 7.63 -2.42
C ARG A 76 18.76 8.92 -2.81
N CYS A 77 17.61 9.23 -2.23
CA CYS A 77 16.85 10.42 -2.61
C CYS A 77 17.48 11.70 -2.07
N PRO A 78 17.99 12.60 -2.93
CA PRO A 78 18.64 13.84 -2.48
C PRO A 78 17.64 14.85 -1.89
N ARG A 79 16.33 14.63 -2.14
CA ARG A 79 15.25 15.52 -1.67
C ARG A 79 14.48 14.95 -0.48
N GLY A 80 14.83 13.76 -0.01
CA GLY A 80 14.17 13.13 1.13
C GLY A 80 12.68 12.82 0.89
N VAL A 81 12.33 12.35 -0.30
CA VAL A 81 10.94 12.05 -0.68
C VAL A 81 10.43 10.75 -0.06
N GLU A 82 11.32 9.80 0.22
CA GLU A 82 11.00 8.50 0.81
C GLU A 82 10.01 7.64 -0.01
N PRO A 83 10.33 7.29 -1.27
CA PRO A 83 9.40 6.56 -2.16
C PRO A 83 8.91 5.22 -1.60
N ALA A 84 9.74 4.51 -0.83
CA ALA A 84 9.37 3.23 -0.22
C ALA A 84 8.14 3.36 0.71
N LYS A 85 8.06 4.43 1.50
CA LYS A 85 6.92 4.69 2.38
C LYS A 85 5.65 4.96 1.58
N LEU A 86 5.78 5.63 0.44
CA LEU A 86 4.67 5.91 -0.45
C LEU A 86 4.12 4.62 -1.06
N ILE A 87 5.01 3.75 -1.57
CA ILE A 87 4.64 2.45 -2.14
C ILE A 87 3.95 1.58 -1.07
N GLU A 88 4.47 1.55 0.15
CA GLU A 88 3.85 0.84 1.28
C GLU A 88 2.45 1.37 1.59
N SER A 89 2.25 2.68 1.61
CA SER A 89 0.95 3.28 1.85
C SER A 89 -0.07 2.93 0.76
N ILE A 90 0.35 2.89 -0.50
CA ILE A 90 -0.49 2.45 -1.63
C ILE A 90 -0.85 0.96 -1.48
N ARG A 91 0.13 0.11 -1.14
CA ARG A 91 -0.09 -1.31 -0.87
C ARG A 91 -1.13 -1.53 0.23
N LEU A 92 -1.03 -0.80 1.32
CA LEU A 92 -1.99 -0.86 2.43
C LEU A 92 -3.41 -0.45 1.99
N SER A 93 -3.54 0.51 1.07
CA SER A 93 -4.85 0.92 0.54
C SER A 93 -5.53 -0.18 -0.28
N VAL A 94 -4.74 -1.07 -0.90
CA VAL A 94 -5.27 -2.22 -1.64
C VAL A 94 -5.59 -3.40 -0.71
N ILE A 95 -4.67 -3.72 0.22
CA ILE A 95 -4.77 -4.90 1.08
C ILE A 95 -5.77 -4.67 2.22
N ARG A 96 -5.78 -3.46 2.79
CA ARG A 96 -6.64 -3.10 3.92
C ARG A 96 -7.66 -2.06 3.50
N LYS A 97 -8.63 -2.46 2.69
CA LYS A 97 -9.81 -1.63 2.45
C LYS A 97 -10.55 -1.47 3.77
N GLN A 98 -10.79 -0.22 4.16
CA GLN A 98 -11.58 0.06 5.37
C GLN A 98 -12.92 -0.65 5.22
N ASP A 99 -13.35 -1.31 6.28
CA ASP A 99 -14.59 -2.11 6.38
C ASP A 99 -14.62 -3.43 5.57
N ALA A 100 -13.68 -3.70 4.67
CA ALA A 100 -13.67 -4.93 3.88
C ALA A 100 -12.94 -6.11 4.54
N ASN A 101 -12.08 -5.85 5.53
CA ASN A 101 -11.27 -6.86 6.23
C ASN A 101 -11.85 -7.24 7.60
N HIS A 102 -13.09 -6.90 7.86
CA HIS A 102 -13.78 -7.28 9.07
C HIS A 102 -14.66 -8.50 8.81
N LEU A 103 -14.30 -9.64 9.41
CA LEU A 103 -15.21 -10.74 9.53
C LEU A 103 -16.40 -10.28 10.37
N LYS A 104 -17.61 -10.32 9.80
CA LYS A 104 -18.83 -10.15 10.56
C LYS A 104 -19.12 -11.44 11.32
N SER A 105 -19.69 -11.33 12.53
CA SER A 105 -20.02 -12.50 13.35
C SER A 105 -20.90 -13.51 12.61
N ASP A 106 -21.78 -13.02 11.76
CA ASP A 106 -22.74 -13.82 10.99
C ASP A 106 -22.06 -14.66 9.88
N MET A 107 -20.89 -14.23 9.41
CA MET A 107 -20.12 -14.93 8.38
C MET A 107 -19.22 -16.03 8.95
N ILE A 108 -18.86 -15.95 10.23
CA ILE A 108 -17.92 -16.88 10.84
C ILE A 108 -18.42 -18.33 10.79
N PRO A 109 -19.70 -18.64 11.09
CA PRO A 109 -20.20 -20.01 11.01
C PRO A 109 -20.09 -20.65 9.62
N GLU A 110 -20.24 -19.84 8.56
CA GLU A 110 -20.13 -20.32 7.16
C GLU A 110 -18.68 -20.60 6.73
N LEU A 111 -17.71 -20.02 7.44
CA LEU A 111 -16.28 -20.18 7.17
C LEU A 111 -15.64 -21.30 8.01
N LEU A 112 -16.40 -21.96 8.88
CA LEU A 112 -15.89 -23.04 9.71
C LEU A 112 -15.69 -24.31 8.87
N ASP A 113 -14.51 -24.89 9.01
CA ASP A 113 -14.13 -26.18 8.44
C ASP A 113 -13.89 -27.17 9.57
N GLU A 114 -14.17 -28.47 9.33
CA GLU A 114 -13.99 -29.55 10.32
C GLU A 114 -12.51 -29.66 10.77
N ASP A 115 -11.58 -29.31 9.89
CA ASP A 115 -10.13 -29.33 10.18
C ASP A 115 -9.62 -28.05 10.85
N MET A 116 -10.49 -27.07 11.10
CA MET A 116 -10.06 -25.78 11.68
C MET A 116 -9.74 -25.91 13.17
N PRO A 117 -8.54 -25.44 13.60
CA PRO A 117 -8.17 -25.46 15.02
C PRO A 117 -9.15 -24.64 15.87
N GLN A 118 -9.60 -25.17 17.00
CA GLN A 118 -10.48 -24.48 17.94
C GLN A 118 -10.01 -23.07 18.30
N GLN A 119 -8.71 -22.87 18.44
CA GLN A 119 -8.14 -21.56 18.75
C GLN A 119 -8.37 -20.53 17.66
N ALA A 120 -8.40 -20.95 16.38
CA ALA A 120 -8.73 -20.04 15.28
C ALA A 120 -10.15 -19.51 15.40
N ILE A 121 -11.10 -20.35 15.78
CA ILE A 121 -12.50 -19.99 16.02
C ILE A 121 -12.62 -19.01 17.19
N VAL A 122 -11.95 -19.31 18.31
CA VAL A 122 -11.93 -18.42 19.49
C VAL A 122 -11.33 -17.05 19.13
N MET A 123 -10.26 -17.04 18.34
CA MET A 123 -9.62 -15.80 17.88
C MET A 123 -10.53 -14.98 16.96
N ALA A 124 -11.29 -15.64 16.08
CA ALA A 124 -12.22 -14.96 15.19
C ALA A 124 -13.33 -14.23 15.96
N PHE A 125 -13.85 -14.85 17.04
CA PHE A 125 -14.88 -14.25 17.88
C PHE A 125 -14.36 -13.28 18.95
N ARG A 126 -13.06 -13.30 19.25
CA ARG A 126 -12.49 -12.55 20.38
C ARG A 126 -12.82 -11.05 20.36
N LYS A 127 -12.86 -10.42 19.19
CA LYS A 127 -13.16 -8.98 19.09
C LYS A 127 -14.64 -8.64 19.31
N TYR A 128 -15.51 -9.63 19.34
CA TYR A 128 -16.94 -9.46 19.62
C TYR A 128 -17.27 -9.73 21.11
N ILE A 129 -16.31 -10.20 21.88
CA ILE A 129 -16.43 -10.41 23.32
C ILE A 129 -16.10 -9.06 23.98
N LYS A 130 -17.09 -8.47 24.64
CA LYS A 130 -16.91 -7.26 25.45
C LYS A 130 -16.71 -7.64 26.91
#